data_75347e0db32c5fd27a9401e20352d8ce
#
_entry.id   75347e0db32c5fd27a9401e20352d8ce
#
_cell.length_a   1.000
_cell.length_b   1.000
_cell.length_c   1.000
_cell.angle_alpha   90.00
_cell.angle_beta   90.00
_cell.angle_gamma   90.00
#
_symmetry.space_group_name_H-M   'P 1'
#
loop_
_entity.id
_entity.type
_entity.pdbx_description
1 polymer ?
#
loop_
_entity_poly.entity_id
_entity_poly.type
_entity_poly.pdbx_seq_one_letter_code
_entity_poly.pdbx_strand_id
1 'polypeptide(L)'
;MESVFTQQEPSTIQRLFARIAHRYDLANSLLSLGCDSLWRANVAARVRRWTPANILDLATGSGVLAHEIKRQIPGARIVGADFCAPMLAVARQRGIKELVVADALALPFLDGRFDVVTIAFGLRNMASYETALREARRVLRAGGHVLILDFSLPKPPLRPLYRFYLHRVLPIFAGWLTGEPDAYRYFGGTIEDFPK
;
A
#
# COMPACT_ATOMS: atom_id res chain seq x y z
N MET A 1 10.76 -20.49 17.88
CA MET A 1 11.40 -20.09 16.61
C MET A 1 10.89 -18.67 16.34
N GLU A 2 11.61 -17.67 16.86
CA GLU A 2 11.28 -16.26 16.69
C GLU A 2 11.34 -15.92 15.20
N SER A 3 10.30 -15.21 14.71
CA SER A 3 10.20 -14.84 13.31
C SER A 3 11.34 -13.91 12.94
N VAL A 4 12.20 -14.35 12.06
CA VAL A 4 13.42 -13.63 11.59
C VAL A 4 13.08 -12.31 10.87
N PHE A 5 11.79 -11.98 10.70
CA PHE A 5 11.30 -10.84 9.91
C PHE A 5 10.70 -9.70 10.73
N THR A 6 10.73 -9.76 12.07
CA THR A 6 9.91 -8.88 12.92
C THR A 6 10.49 -7.47 13.16
N GLN A 7 11.70 -7.13 12.70
CA GLN A 7 12.25 -5.77 12.79
C GLN A 7 13.25 -5.51 11.65
N GLN A 8 12.77 -5.39 10.42
CA GLN A 8 13.64 -4.82 9.40
C GLN A 8 13.66 -3.29 9.57
N GLU A 9 14.88 -2.75 9.65
CA GLU A 9 15.14 -1.30 9.67
C GLU A 9 14.39 -0.62 8.52
N PRO A 10 13.71 0.53 8.77
CA PRO A 10 13.00 1.28 7.73
C PRO A 10 13.84 1.55 6.49
N SER A 11 15.14 1.74 6.66
CA SER A 11 16.13 1.92 5.59
C SER A 11 16.27 0.71 4.67
N THR A 12 16.09 -0.50 5.17
CA THR A 12 16.16 -1.74 4.38
C THR A 12 14.89 -1.92 3.55
N ILE A 13 13.72 -1.65 4.15
CA ILE A 13 12.43 -1.66 3.45
C ILE A 13 12.42 -0.60 2.34
N GLN A 14 12.89 0.60 2.63
CA GLN A 14 12.99 1.68 1.64
C GLN A 14 13.87 1.29 0.44
N ARG A 15 15.04 0.70 0.69
CA ARG A 15 15.95 0.21 -0.38
C ARG A 15 15.29 -0.87 -1.21
N LEU A 16 14.57 -1.80 -0.59
CA LEU A 16 13.84 -2.85 -1.30
C LEU A 16 12.79 -2.26 -2.25
N PHE A 17 11.95 -1.36 -1.76
CA PHE A 17 10.93 -0.68 -2.59
C PHE A 17 11.55 0.18 -3.68
N ALA A 18 12.68 0.86 -3.42
CA ALA A 18 13.38 1.64 -4.43
C ALA A 18 13.86 0.77 -5.61
N ARG A 19 14.38 -0.44 -5.33
CA ARG A 19 14.86 -1.38 -6.37
C ARG A 19 13.74 -1.92 -7.24
N ILE A 20 12.56 -2.16 -6.66
CA ILE A 20 11.41 -2.73 -7.37
C ILE A 20 10.40 -1.68 -7.83
N ALA A 21 10.65 -0.38 -7.64
CA ALA A 21 9.66 0.68 -7.87
C ALA A 21 8.94 0.57 -9.23
N HIS A 22 9.68 0.30 -10.32
CA HIS A 22 9.11 0.14 -11.66
C HIS A 22 8.35 -1.20 -11.88
N ARG A 23 8.53 -2.18 -10.98
CA ARG A 23 7.94 -3.53 -11.08
C ARG A 23 7.02 -3.85 -9.91
N TYR A 24 6.85 -2.90 -8.99
CA TYR A 24 6.04 -3.07 -7.78
C TYR A 24 4.58 -3.41 -8.09
N ASP A 25 4.02 -2.78 -9.12
CA ASP A 25 2.64 -3.07 -9.53
C ASP A 25 2.50 -4.51 -10.04
N LEU A 26 3.51 -5.00 -10.76
CA LEU A 26 3.58 -6.40 -11.17
C LEU A 26 3.65 -7.33 -9.96
N ALA A 27 4.41 -6.95 -8.90
CA ALA A 27 4.46 -7.70 -7.65
C ALA A 27 3.06 -7.85 -7.02
N ASN A 28 2.33 -6.75 -6.90
CA ASN A 28 0.96 -6.78 -6.36
C ASN A 28 0.01 -7.61 -7.25
N SER A 29 0.11 -7.48 -8.57
CA SER A 29 -0.70 -8.28 -9.49
C SER A 29 -0.42 -9.77 -9.37
N LEU A 30 0.85 -10.18 -9.23
CA LEU A 30 1.19 -11.58 -8.98
C LEU A 30 0.67 -12.07 -7.64
N LEU A 31 0.87 -11.30 -6.54
CA LEU A 31 0.38 -11.62 -5.20
C LEU A 31 -1.14 -11.80 -5.16
N SER A 32 -1.85 -11.00 -5.94
CA SER A 32 -3.33 -10.98 -6.00
C SER A 32 -3.91 -11.87 -7.08
N LEU A 33 -3.08 -12.57 -7.86
CA LEU A 33 -3.50 -13.29 -9.08
C LEU A 33 -4.28 -12.37 -10.04
N GLY A 34 -3.85 -11.10 -10.15
CA GLY A 34 -4.47 -10.08 -11.00
C GLY A 34 -5.70 -9.38 -10.43
N CYS A 35 -6.14 -9.75 -9.22
CA CYS A 35 -7.35 -9.16 -8.61
C CYS A 35 -7.13 -7.76 -8.02
N ASP A 36 -5.90 -7.29 -7.87
CA ASP A 36 -5.57 -6.01 -7.24
C ASP A 36 -6.21 -4.81 -7.95
N SER A 37 -6.33 -4.85 -9.28
CA SER A 37 -6.98 -3.80 -10.06
C SER A 37 -8.48 -3.68 -9.75
N LEU A 38 -9.18 -4.81 -9.62
CA LEU A 38 -10.59 -4.83 -9.21
C LEU A 38 -10.78 -4.33 -7.79
N TRP A 39 -9.89 -4.72 -6.87
CA TRP A 39 -9.97 -4.26 -5.48
C TRP A 39 -9.73 -2.76 -5.39
N ARG A 40 -8.75 -2.20 -6.11
CA ARG A 40 -8.51 -0.75 -6.16
C ARG A 40 -9.69 0.00 -6.78
N ALA A 41 -10.28 -0.52 -7.85
CA ALA A 41 -11.48 0.09 -8.44
C ALA A 41 -12.66 0.11 -7.45
N ASN A 42 -12.87 -0.96 -6.68
CA ASN A 42 -13.88 -1.01 -5.63
C ASN A 42 -13.59 -0.01 -4.49
N VAL A 43 -12.32 0.14 -4.09
CA VAL A 43 -11.91 1.17 -3.12
C VAL A 43 -12.28 2.55 -3.64
N ALA A 44 -11.88 2.89 -4.87
CA ALA A 44 -12.17 4.19 -5.47
C ALA A 44 -13.69 4.45 -5.59
N ALA A 45 -14.46 3.43 -6.00
CA ALA A 45 -15.92 3.52 -6.05
C ALA A 45 -16.56 3.75 -4.66
N ARG A 46 -15.98 3.18 -3.60
CA ARG A 46 -16.42 3.41 -2.23
C ARG A 46 -16.09 4.81 -1.76
N VAL A 47 -14.87 5.29 -2.01
CA VAL A 47 -14.43 6.66 -1.72
C VAL A 47 -15.35 7.67 -2.41
N ARG A 48 -15.71 7.44 -3.67
CA ARG A 48 -16.62 8.31 -4.44
C ARG A 48 -17.97 8.53 -3.75
N ARG A 49 -18.49 7.55 -3.03
CA ARG A 49 -19.80 7.67 -2.32
C ARG A 49 -19.77 8.70 -1.20
N TRP A 50 -18.61 9.03 -0.66
CA TRP A 50 -18.43 10.04 0.38
C TRP A 50 -18.23 11.45 -0.17
N THR A 51 -18.16 11.60 -1.51
CA THR A 51 -17.98 12.89 -2.21
C THR A 51 -16.87 13.77 -1.61
N PRO A 52 -15.67 13.23 -1.35
CA PRO A 52 -14.60 13.96 -0.69
C PRO A 52 -14.03 15.05 -1.58
N ALA A 53 -13.65 16.19 -0.98
CA ALA A 53 -12.90 17.25 -1.66
C ALA A 53 -11.38 17.05 -1.53
N ASN A 54 -10.90 16.55 -0.37
CA ASN A 54 -9.49 16.37 -0.06
C ASN A 54 -9.21 14.93 0.37
N ILE A 55 -8.34 14.24 -0.35
CA ILE A 55 -7.99 12.84 -0.12
C ILE A 55 -6.48 12.74 0.11
N LEU A 56 -6.08 11.99 1.14
CA LEU A 56 -4.72 11.54 1.34
C LEU A 56 -4.63 10.06 0.95
N ASP A 57 -3.81 9.74 -0.03
CA ASP A 57 -3.41 8.36 -0.33
C ASP A 57 -2.06 8.11 0.37
N LEU A 58 -2.10 7.45 1.53
CA LEU A 58 -0.96 7.19 2.40
C LEU A 58 -0.30 5.86 2.02
N ALA A 59 1.02 5.83 1.97
CA ALA A 59 1.80 4.79 1.32
C ALA A 59 1.35 4.59 -0.14
N THR A 60 1.27 5.70 -0.87
CA THR A 60 0.73 5.75 -2.24
C THR A 60 1.55 4.93 -3.23
N GLY A 61 2.82 4.67 -2.92
CA GLY A 61 3.73 3.91 -3.76
C GLY A 61 3.85 4.51 -5.16
N SER A 62 3.64 3.67 -6.17
CA SER A 62 3.60 4.06 -7.59
C SER A 62 2.34 4.86 -7.98
N GLY A 63 1.42 5.16 -7.06
CA GLY A 63 0.24 5.99 -7.28
C GLY A 63 -0.93 5.30 -8.00
N VAL A 64 -0.98 3.97 -8.04
CA VAL A 64 -2.06 3.24 -8.76
C VAL A 64 -3.42 3.53 -8.18
N LEU A 65 -3.57 3.46 -6.83
CA LEU A 65 -4.85 3.76 -6.19
C LEU A 65 -5.20 5.25 -6.32
N ALA A 66 -4.25 6.15 -6.08
CA ALA A 66 -4.44 7.60 -6.25
C ALA A 66 -4.92 7.93 -7.68
N HIS A 67 -4.32 7.30 -8.71
CA HIS A 67 -4.72 7.46 -10.10
C HIS A 67 -6.16 6.96 -10.35
N GLU A 68 -6.51 5.79 -9.84
CA GLU A 68 -7.85 5.23 -9.98
C GLU A 68 -8.90 6.10 -9.28
N ILE A 69 -8.60 6.63 -8.09
CA ILE A 69 -9.46 7.60 -7.39
C ILE A 69 -9.62 8.87 -8.24
N LYS A 70 -8.51 9.41 -8.79
CA LYS A 70 -8.55 10.60 -9.63
C LYS A 70 -9.41 10.41 -10.88
N ARG A 71 -9.35 9.23 -11.49
CA ARG A 71 -10.19 8.88 -12.64
C ARG A 71 -11.69 8.88 -12.28
N GLN A 72 -12.05 8.37 -11.09
CA GLN A 72 -13.45 8.28 -10.65
C GLN A 72 -13.98 9.55 -10.02
N ILE A 73 -13.10 10.41 -9.46
CA ILE A 73 -13.44 11.66 -8.77
C ILE A 73 -12.53 12.79 -9.29
N PRO A 74 -12.70 13.26 -10.54
CA PRO A 74 -11.79 14.24 -11.15
C PRO A 74 -11.69 15.56 -10.39
N GLY A 75 -12.76 15.96 -9.67
CA GLY A 75 -12.83 17.19 -8.86
C GLY A 75 -12.09 17.12 -7.53
N ALA A 76 -11.78 15.93 -7.02
CA ALA A 76 -11.09 15.79 -5.75
C ALA A 76 -9.61 16.20 -5.85
N ARG A 77 -9.11 16.86 -4.80
CA ARG A 77 -7.70 17.06 -4.57
C ARG A 77 -7.11 15.80 -3.93
N ILE A 78 -6.11 15.21 -4.56
CA ILE A 78 -5.46 14.00 -4.06
C ILE A 78 -4.00 14.32 -3.75
N VAL A 79 -3.60 14.05 -2.52
CA VAL A 79 -2.21 14.10 -2.06
C VAL A 79 -1.74 12.66 -1.88
N GLY A 80 -0.69 12.27 -2.58
CA GLY A 80 0.01 11.01 -2.36
C GLY A 80 1.17 11.21 -1.41
N ALA A 81 1.23 10.42 -0.33
CA ALA A 81 2.35 10.43 0.61
C ALA A 81 3.01 9.06 0.67
N ASP A 82 4.34 9.02 0.60
CA ASP A 82 5.14 7.81 0.69
C ASP A 82 6.53 8.13 1.25
N PHE A 83 7.15 7.20 1.96
CA PHE A 83 8.51 7.37 2.48
C PHE A 83 9.59 7.10 1.42
N CYS A 84 9.23 6.44 0.30
CA CYS A 84 10.12 6.03 -0.77
C CYS A 84 10.04 7.00 -1.96
N ALA A 85 10.97 7.97 -2.03
CA ALA A 85 11.01 8.97 -3.11
C ALA A 85 11.05 8.37 -4.54
N PRO A 86 11.77 7.26 -4.84
CA PRO A 86 11.70 6.59 -6.13
C PRO A 86 10.30 6.13 -6.53
N MET A 87 9.48 5.66 -5.57
CA MET A 87 8.09 5.28 -5.81
C MET A 87 7.25 6.50 -6.19
N LEU A 88 7.44 7.63 -5.50
CA LEU A 88 6.77 8.90 -5.83
C LEU A 88 7.15 9.42 -7.22
N ALA A 89 8.37 9.16 -7.69
CA ALA A 89 8.76 9.49 -9.06
C ALA A 89 7.89 8.73 -10.10
N VAL A 90 7.60 7.46 -9.84
CA VAL A 90 6.67 6.66 -10.68
C VAL A 90 5.25 7.19 -10.58
N ALA A 91 4.78 7.54 -9.37
CA ALA A 91 3.45 8.13 -9.17
C ALA A 91 3.29 9.46 -9.92
N ARG A 92 4.35 10.28 -9.98
CA ARG A 92 4.36 11.54 -10.75
C ARG A 92 4.19 11.29 -12.24
N GLN A 93 4.87 10.29 -12.80
CA GLN A 93 4.71 9.90 -14.20
C GLN A 93 3.28 9.42 -14.51
N ARG A 94 2.58 8.88 -13.50
CA ARG A 94 1.18 8.45 -13.56
C ARG A 94 0.18 9.62 -13.44
N GLY A 95 0.67 10.85 -13.31
CA GLY A 95 -0.15 12.06 -13.29
C GLY A 95 -0.63 12.51 -11.92
N ILE A 96 -0.09 11.98 -10.82
CA ILE A 96 -0.36 12.49 -9.47
C ILE A 96 0.51 13.73 -9.25
N LYS A 97 -0.14 14.89 -9.09
CA LYS A 97 0.54 16.18 -9.05
C LYS A 97 1.08 16.53 -7.66
N GLU A 98 0.33 16.20 -6.61
CA GLU A 98 0.69 16.52 -5.22
C GLU A 98 1.25 15.27 -4.55
N LEU A 99 2.57 15.27 -4.36
CA LEU A 99 3.31 14.14 -3.79
C LEU A 99 4.23 14.66 -2.69
N VAL A 100 4.22 13.98 -1.55
CA VAL A 100 5.00 14.34 -0.35
C VAL A 100 5.79 13.12 0.11
N VAL A 101 7.10 13.30 0.30
CA VAL A 101 7.91 12.30 0.99
C VAL A 101 7.62 12.42 2.48
N ALA A 102 7.04 11.38 3.07
CA ALA A 102 6.62 11.41 4.47
C ALA A 102 6.68 10.03 5.11
N ASP A 103 7.03 10.02 6.40
CA ASP A 103 6.83 8.86 7.26
C ASP A 103 5.36 8.82 7.70
N ALA A 104 4.71 7.67 7.53
CA ALA A 104 3.34 7.44 7.97
C ALA A 104 3.16 7.56 9.50
N LEU A 105 4.27 7.43 10.25
CA LEU A 105 4.28 7.55 11.71
C LEU A 105 4.36 9.00 12.20
N ALA A 106 4.68 9.96 11.31
CA ALA A 106 4.80 11.39 11.61
C ALA A 106 4.45 12.22 10.37
N LEU A 107 3.16 12.35 10.08
CA LEU A 107 2.69 13.01 8.86
C LEU A 107 2.87 14.53 8.92
N PRO A 108 3.46 15.18 7.88
CA PRO A 108 3.70 16.61 7.85
C PRO A 108 2.44 17.40 7.44
N PHE A 109 1.28 17.01 7.96
CA PHE A 109 0.01 17.66 7.67
C PHE A 109 -0.65 18.15 8.94
N LEU A 110 -1.43 19.23 8.84
CA LEU A 110 -2.25 19.75 9.92
C LEU A 110 -3.38 18.77 10.27
N ASP A 111 -3.87 18.86 11.50
CA ASP A 111 -5.03 18.12 11.98
C ASP A 111 -6.26 18.47 11.15
N GLY A 112 -7.11 17.49 10.90
CA GLY A 112 -8.40 17.71 10.22
C GLY A 112 -8.30 18.14 8.75
N ARG A 113 -7.18 17.91 8.09
CA ARG A 113 -6.90 18.38 6.73
C ARG A 113 -7.66 17.63 5.63
N PHE A 114 -7.97 16.34 5.82
CA PHE A 114 -8.48 15.45 4.80
C PHE A 114 -9.87 14.91 5.13
N ASP A 115 -10.68 14.69 4.09
CA ASP A 115 -11.97 14.05 4.18
C ASP A 115 -11.85 12.53 4.24
N VAL A 116 -10.87 12.01 3.49
CA VAL A 116 -10.60 10.57 3.38
C VAL A 116 -9.10 10.33 3.40
N VAL A 117 -8.68 9.28 4.13
CA VAL A 117 -7.35 8.67 4.04
C VAL A 117 -7.50 7.28 3.47
N THR A 118 -6.75 6.96 2.40
CA THR A 118 -6.67 5.62 1.84
C THR A 118 -5.28 5.03 2.10
N ILE A 119 -5.21 3.71 2.37
CA ILE A 119 -3.97 2.95 2.48
C ILE A 119 -4.17 1.65 1.71
N ALA A 120 -3.39 1.44 0.64
CA ALA A 120 -3.47 0.20 -0.14
C ALA A 120 -2.14 -0.55 -0.17
N PHE A 121 -2.13 -1.76 0.40
CA PHE A 121 -1.00 -2.69 0.45
C PHE A 121 0.26 -2.14 1.15
N GLY A 122 0.09 -1.09 1.97
CA GLY A 122 1.17 -0.41 2.65
C GLY A 122 1.21 -0.64 4.16
N LEU A 123 0.05 -0.82 4.80
CA LEU A 123 -0.06 -0.82 6.26
C LEU A 123 0.81 -1.90 6.92
N ARG A 124 0.85 -3.11 6.35
CA ARG A 124 1.65 -4.24 6.85
C ARG A 124 3.16 -4.01 6.83
N ASN A 125 3.64 -3.00 6.06
CA ASN A 125 5.05 -2.67 5.92
C ASN A 125 5.48 -1.52 6.86
N MET A 126 4.55 -0.95 7.62
CA MET A 126 4.83 0.15 8.56
C MET A 126 5.42 -0.41 9.86
N ALA A 127 6.39 0.29 10.42
CA ALA A 127 7.04 -0.13 11.68
C ALA A 127 6.06 -0.17 12.86
N SER A 128 5.01 0.66 12.84
CA SER A 128 3.90 0.65 13.80
C SER A 128 2.61 1.04 13.09
N TYR A 129 1.78 0.05 12.78
CA TYR A 129 0.47 0.32 12.19
C TYR A 129 -0.47 1.07 13.14
N GLU A 130 -0.32 0.89 14.46
CA GLU A 130 -1.09 1.64 15.46
C GLU A 130 -0.77 3.14 15.42
N THR A 131 0.52 3.49 15.32
CA THR A 131 0.95 4.89 15.23
C THR A 131 0.53 5.50 13.89
N ALA A 132 0.68 4.76 12.79
CA ALA A 132 0.24 5.20 11.47
C ALA A 132 -1.28 5.45 11.42
N LEU A 133 -2.09 4.59 12.05
CA LEU A 133 -3.54 4.78 12.14
C LEU A 133 -3.92 5.97 13.04
N ARG A 134 -3.13 6.23 14.10
CA ARG A 134 -3.29 7.44 14.93
C ARG A 134 -3.03 8.71 14.12
N GLU A 135 -1.96 8.73 13.34
CA GLU A 135 -1.64 9.84 12.43
C GLU A 135 -2.69 10.01 11.33
N ALA A 136 -3.13 8.92 10.71
CA ALA A 136 -4.23 8.95 9.75
C ALA A 136 -5.50 9.55 10.35
N ARG A 137 -5.84 9.18 11.60
CA ARG A 137 -6.97 9.78 12.34
C ARG A 137 -6.75 11.25 12.63
N ARG A 138 -5.53 11.67 13.04
CA ARG A 138 -5.22 13.07 13.36
C ARG A 138 -5.43 13.99 12.15
N VAL A 139 -4.97 13.56 10.98
CA VAL A 139 -5.08 14.38 9.76
C VAL A 139 -6.47 14.35 9.13
N LEU A 140 -7.35 13.45 9.56
CA LEU A 140 -8.76 13.40 9.16
C LEU A 140 -9.59 14.43 9.90
N ARG A 141 -10.48 15.12 9.18
CA ARG A 141 -11.51 15.96 9.79
C ARG A 141 -12.52 15.13 10.60
N ALA A 142 -13.26 15.77 11.48
CA ALA A 142 -14.39 15.13 12.14
C ALA A 142 -15.37 14.56 11.10
N GLY A 143 -15.79 13.30 11.27
CA GLY A 143 -16.63 12.59 10.32
C GLY A 143 -15.91 12.12 9.04
N GLY A 144 -14.59 12.28 8.95
CA GLY A 144 -13.77 11.73 7.86
C GLY A 144 -13.64 10.21 7.91
N HIS A 145 -13.17 9.60 6.84
CA HIS A 145 -13.13 8.15 6.68
C HIS A 145 -11.69 7.64 6.41
N VAL A 146 -11.33 6.52 7.04
CA VAL A 146 -10.15 5.73 6.65
C VAL A 146 -10.62 4.52 5.86
N LEU A 147 -9.96 4.23 4.72
CA LEU A 147 -10.18 3.02 3.95
C LEU A 147 -8.86 2.29 3.74
N ILE A 148 -8.80 1.06 4.24
CA ILE A 148 -7.61 0.21 4.17
C ILE A 148 -7.90 -0.97 3.24
N LEU A 149 -7.00 -1.21 2.30
CA LEU A 149 -6.93 -2.40 1.47
C LEU A 149 -5.59 -3.07 1.71
N ASP A 150 -5.60 -4.27 2.27
CA ASP A 150 -4.36 -5.02 2.45
C ASP A 150 -4.59 -6.52 2.25
N PHE A 151 -3.48 -7.27 2.06
CA PHE A 151 -3.54 -8.72 1.92
C PHE A 151 -3.78 -9.38 3.27
N SER A 152 -4.52 -10.47 3.26
CA SER A 152 -4.66 -11.37 4.39
C SER A 152 -4.74 -12.81 3.92
N LEU A 153 -4.42 -13.76 4.80
CA LEU A 153 -4.58 -15.16 4.49
C LEU A 153 -6.06 -15.53 4.33
N PRO A 154 -6.42 -16.29 3.30
CA PRO A 154 -7.79 -16.76 3.12
C PRO A 154 -8.21 -17.70 4.27
N LYS A 155 -9.53 -17.85 4.42
CA LYS A 155 -10.08 -18.83 5.38
C LYS A 155 -9.80 -20.27 4.92
N PRO A 156 -9.73 -21.25 5.85
CA PRO A 156 -9.75 -22.65 5.47
C PRO A 156 -10.97 -22.96 4.57
N PRO A 157 -10.84 -23.87 3.59
CA PRO A 157 -9.72 -24.78 3.30
C PRO A 157 -8.65 -24.21 2.37
N LEU A 158 -8.80 -22.99 1.82
CA LEU A 158 -7.89 -22.41 0.81
C LEU A 158 -6.54 -21.96 1.38
N ARG A 159 -6.43 -21.77 2.71
CA ARG A 159 -5.22 -21.27 3.37
C ARG A 159 -3.96 -22.09 3.08
N PRO A 160 -3.96 -23.45 3.17
CA PRO A 160 -2.76 -24.24 2.89
C PRO A 160 -2.27 -24.06 1.46
N LEU A 161 -3.19 -24.04 0.49
CA LEU A 161 -2.87 -23.85 -0.93
C LEU A 161 -2.27 -22.44 -1.18
N TYR A 162 -2.86 -21.41 -0.57
CA TYR A 162 -2.36 -20.04 -0.72
C TYR A 162 -0.99 -19.87 -0.05
N ARG A 163 -0.74 -20.50 1.12
CA ARG A 163 0.59 -20.53 1.75
C ARG A 163 1.62 -21.22 0.87
N PHE A 164 1.29 -22.36 0.28
CA PHE A 164 2.16 -23.02 -0.69
C PHE A 164 2.49 -22.11 -1.87
N TYR A 165 1.49 -21.41 -2.41
CA TYR A 165 1.69 -20.41 -3.47
C TYR A 165 2.66 -19.31 -3.03
N LEU A 166 2.45 -18.68 -1.88
CA LEU A 166 3.27 -17.56 -1.37
C LEU A 166 4.74 -17.96 -1.15
N HIS A 167 4.99 -19.17 -0.64
CA HIS A 167 6.34 -19.57 -0.23
C HIS A 167 7.11 -20.34 -1.28
N ARG A 168 6.43 -21.03 -2.20
CA ARG A 168 7.08 -21.91 -3.19
C ARG A 168 6.91 -21.42 -4.62
N VAL A 169 5.73 -20.99 -5.01
CA VAL A 169 5.43 -20.63 -6.39
C VAL A 169 5.84 -19.17 -6.67
N LEU A 170 5.34 -18.26 -5.88
CA LEU A 170 5.54 -16.83 -6.07
C LEU A 170 7.02 -16.41 -6.12
N PRO A 171 7.93 -16.82 -5.19
CA PRO A 171 9.33 -16.39 -5.22
C PRO A 171 10.07 -16.87 -6.48
N ILE A 172 9.72 -18.04 -7.02
CA ILE A 172 10.34 -18.59 -8.23
C ILE A 172 9.92 -17.77 -9.46
N PHE A 173 8.60 -17.64 -9.70
CA PHE A 173 8.09 -16.95 -10.88
C PHE A 173 8.38 -15.45 -10.84
N ALA A 174 8.13 -14.82 -9.70
CA ALA A 174 8.36 -13.41 -9.54
C ALA A 174 9.85 -13.05 -9.51
N GLY A 175 10.68 -13.89 -8.89
CA GLY A 175 12.14 -13.74 -8.91
C GLY A 175 12.69 -13.83 -10.32
N TRP A 176 12.21 -14.79 -11.13
CA TRP A 176 12.61 -14.92 -12.53
C TRP A 176 12.20 -13.68 -13.36
N LEU A 177 10.99 -13.17 -13.12
CA LEU A 177 10.45 -12.04 -13.88
C LEU A 177 11.04 -10.69 -13.48
N THR A 178 11.42 -10.51 -12.22
CA THR A 178 11.87 -9.21 -11.67
C THR A 178 13.34 -9.14 -11.29
N GLY A 179 14.00 -10.30 -11.15
CA GLY A 179 15.39 -10.40 -10.66
C GLY A 179 15.54 -10.22 -9.14
N GLU A 180 14.44 -10.14 -8.36
CA GLU A 180 14.44 -9.81 -6.94
C GLU A 180 13.64 -10.84 -6.11
N PRO A 181 14.10 -12.10 -6.00
CA PRO A 181 13.36 -13.15 -5.28
C PRO A 181 13.17 -12.85 -3.79
N ASP A 182 14.09 -12.10 -3.18
CA ASP A 182 14.04 -11.75 -1.76
C ASP A 182 12.90 -10.78 -1.43
N ALA A 183 12.54 -9.89 -2.35
CA ALA A 183 11.39 -9.02 -2.21
C ALA A 183 10.08 -9.82 -2.06
N TYR A 184 9.95 -10.90 -2.81
CA TYR A 184 8.74 -11.72 -2.79
C TYR A 184 8.67 -12.67 -1.59
N ARG A 185 9.83 -13.12 -1.07
CA ARG A 185 9.88 -13.82 0.24
C ARG A 185 9.46 -12.90 1.37
N TYR A 186 9.93 -11.64 1.35
CA TYR A 186 9.50 -10.63 2.30
C TYR A 186 7.98 -10.40 2.25
N PHE A 187 7.41 -10.20 1.06
CA PHE A 187 5.96 -10.01 0.92
C PHE A 187 5.14 -11.20 1.43
N GLY A 188 5.59 -12.43 1.18
CA GLY A 188 4.93 -13.64 1.70
C GLY A 188 4.90 -13.65 3.23
N GLY A 189 6.01 -13.33 3.89
CA GLY A 189 6.10 -13.25 5.36
C GLY A 189 5.18 -12.19 5.95
N THR A 190 5.21 -10.96 5.41
CA THR A 190 4.37 -9.86 5.93
C THR A 190 2.87 -10.11 5.83
N ILE A 191 2.42 -10.91 4.84
CA ILE A 191 1.01 -11.30 4.70
C ILE A 191 0.60 -12.29 5.79
N GLU A 192 1.50 -13.19 6.21
CA GLU A 192 1.22 -14.18 7.26
C GLU A 192 1.16 -13.56 8.65
N ASP A 193 2.03 -12.58 8.92
CA ASP A 193 2.19 -11.94 10.22
C ASP A 193 1.16 -10.80 10.43
N PHE A 194 0.47 -10.36 9.37
CA PHE A 194 -0.48 -9.25 9.47
C PHE A 194 -1.76 -9.66 10.22
N PRO A 195 -2.22 -8.87 11.21
CA PRO A 195 -3.44 -9.14 11.98
C PRO A 195 -4.68 -9.31 11.09
N LYS A 196 -5.62 -10.16 11.55
CA LYS A 196 -6.88 -10.46 10.85
C LYS A 196 -7.98 -9.56 11.36
#